data_e6f4f386399bd009f16ef934a93e2e7c
#
_entry.id   e6f4f386399bd009f16ef934a93e2e7c
#
_cell.length_a   1.000
_cell.length_b   1.000
_cell.length_c   1.000
_cell.angle_alpha   90.00
_cell.angle_beta   90.00
_cell.angle_gamma   90.00
#
_symmetry.space_group_name_H-M   'P 1'
#
loop_
_entity.id
_entity.type
_entity.pdbx_description
1 polymer ?
#
loop_
_entity_poly.entity_id
_entity_poly.type
_entity_poly.pdbx_seq_one_letter_code
_entity_poly.pdbx_strand_id
1 'polypeptide(L)'
;DLHSFPTRRSSDLVGDLALHVYLAGGGCSLPGQGRTLMPGEGYEAAMKFVLDVMTSYGINACPPLLVGVGIGSSIDAASYMSKLALMRPVDSRATNPKVARLEEDLQAAIDSIGLGPQGLGGTRSTMGVNIENSARHPSVLSVAVNTGCWSHRRGTIRFDRDLNYELITHKGVEL
;
A
#
# COMPACT_ATOMS: atom_id res chain seq x y z
N ASP A 1 27.95 -14.00 11.44
CA ASP A 1 27.95 -13.85 9.99
C ASP A 1 26.91 -12.80 9.59
N LEU A 2 27.37 -11.55 9.55
CA LEU A 2 26.51 -10.34 9.37
C LEU A 2 26.17 -10.06 7.88
N HIS A 3 26.40 -11.00 6.99
CA HIS A 3 26.39 -10.75 5.55
C HIS A 3 25.49 -11.66 4.72
N SER A 4 24.62 -12.41 5.30
CA SER A 4 23.64 -13.16 4.51
C SER A 4 22.33 -12.39 4.39
N PHE A 5 22.29 -11.36 3.56
CA PHE A 5 21.08 -11.16 2.80
C PHE A 5 20.88 -12.45 1.99
N PRO A 6 19.76 -13.16 2.16
CA PRO A 6 19.49 -14.30 1.30
C PRO A 6 19.26 -13.76 -0.11
N THR A 7 20.31 -13.73 -0.90
CA THR A 7 20.17 -13.66 -2.36
C THR A 7 19.53 -14.97 -2.76
N ARG A 8 18.20 -15.02 -2.79
CA ARG A 8 17.48 -16.18 -3.32
C ARG A 8 17.85 -16.29 -4.80
N ARG A 9 18.58 -17.34 -5.13
CA ARG A 9 18.77 -17.73 -6.53
C ARG A 9 17.45 -18.26 -7.06
N SER A 10 17.21 -18.15 -8.34
CA SER A 10 16.01 -18.72 -8.98
C SER A 10 15.87 -20.24 -8.71
N SER A 11 16.98 -20.95 -8.46
CA SER A 11 17.01 -22.34 -8.03
C SER A 11 16.50 -22.58 -6.60
N ASP A 12 16.44 -21.54 -5.77
CA ASP A 12 16.01 -21.61 -4.37
C ASP A 12 14.52 -21.31 -4.23
N LEU A 13 13.84 -20.98 -5.32
CA LEU A 13 12.39 -20.73 -5.35
C LEU A 13 11.68 -22.08 -5.25
N VAL A 14 11.34 -22.46 -4.03
CA VAL A 14 10.44 -23.57 -3.76
C VAL A 14 9.03 -22.96 -3.79
N GLY A 15 8.34 -23.07 -4.93
CA GLY A 15 6.98 -22.59 -5.03
C GLY A 15 6.66 -21.94 -6.38
N ASP A 16 5.48 -21.39 -6.45
CA ASP A 16 4.95 -20.69 -7.62
C ASP A 16 5.50 -19.25 -7.69
N LEU A 17 5.65 -18.73 -8.90
CA LEU A 17 5.93 -17.32 -9.12
C LEU A 17 4.61 -16.55 -9.16
N ALA A 18 4.46 -15.53 -8.31
CA ALA A 18 3.34 -14.59 -8.40
C ALA A 18 3.80 -13.27 -9.04
N LEU A 19 3.16 -12.91 -10.16
CA LEU A 19 3.33 -11.62 -10.80
C LEU A 19 2.17 -10.70 -10.42
N HIS A 20 2.49 -9.60 -9.74
CA HIS A 20 1.54 -8.55 -9.42
C HIS A 20 1.69 -7.39 -10.41
N VAL A 21 0.61 -7.04 -11.08
CA VAL A 21 0.55 -5.93 -12.04
C VAL A 21 -0.31 -4.82 -11.44
N TYR A 22 0.22 -3.61 -11.45
CA TYR A 22 -0.47 -2.42 -10.99
C TYR A 22 -0.32 -1.30 -12.02
N LEU A 23 -1.45 -0.73 -12.45
CA LEU A 23 -1.49 0.37 -13.40
C LEU A 23 -1.93 1.65 -12.71
N ALA A 24 -1.08 2.66 -12.72
CA ALA A 24 -1.35 3.97 -12.13
C ALA A 24 -1.06 5.09 -13.12
N GLY A 25 -1.90 6.09 -13.11
CA GLY A 25 -1.64 7.35 -13.81
C GLY A 25 -0.63 8.22 -13.05
N GLY A 26 -0.06 9.22 -13.71
CA GLY A 26 0.91 10.14 -13.11
C GLY A 26 0.39 10.88 -11.86
N GLY A 27 -0.90 11.20 -11.83
CA GLY A 27 -1.54 11.82 -10.65
C GLY A 27 -1.48 10.96 -9.39
N CYS A 28 -1.51 9.62 -9.53
CA CYS A 28 -1.35 8.70 -8.40
C CYS A 28 0.08 8.67 -7.84
N SER A 29 1.06 9.17 -8.60
CA SER A 29 2.46 9.20 -8.16
C SER A 29 2.78 10.39 -7.24
N LEU A 30 2.01 11.48 -7.33
CA LEU A 30 2.23 12.66 -6.49
C LEU A 30 2.06 12.39 -5.00
N PRO A 31 1.05 11.63 -4.53
CA PRO A 31 0.95 11.21 -3.13
C PRO A 31 1.96 10.12 -2.75
N GLY A 32 2.75 9.59 -3.70
CA GLY A 32 3.77 8.57 -3.44
C GLY A 32 4.96 9.16 -2.70
N GLN A 33 4.90 9.16 -1.37
CA GLN A 33 5.90 9.77 -0.51
C GLN A 33 6.28 8.86 0.66
N GLY A 34 7.45 9.13 1.23
CA GLY A 34 7.91 8.40 2.39
C GLY A 34 8.78 9.26 3.31
N ARG A 35 8.79 8.89 4.58
CA ARG A 35 9.54 9.57 5.63
C ARG A 35 10.08 8.58 6.65
N THR A 36 11.30 8.82 7.10
CA THR A 36 11.86 8.13 8.25
C THR A 36 11.70 9.02 9.49
N LEU A 37 11.09 8.46 10.52
CA LEU A 37 10.77 9.10 11.78
C LEU A 37 11.69 8.58 12.89
N MET A 38 11.90 9.38 13.91
CA MET A 38 12.49 8.91 15.17
C MET A 38 11.51 7.96 15.87
N PRO A 39 11.99 6.92 16.54
CA PRO A 39 11.09 5.92 17.15
C PRO A 39 10.16 6.51 18.21
N GLY A 40 10.57 7.57 18.89
CA GLY A 40 9.78 8.27 19.90
C GLY A 40 8.58 9.06 19.33
N GLU A 41 8.57 9.35 18.01
CA GLU A 41 7.45 10.01 17.37
C GLU A 41 6.23 9.08 17.20
N GLY A 42 6.47 7.76 17.17
CA GLY A 42 5.44 6.74 17.21
C GLY A 42 4.55 6.64 15.96
N TYR A 43 3.54 5.77 16.05
CA TYR A 43 2.58 5.56 14.96
C TYR A 43 1.69 6.78 14.72
N GLU A 44 1.45 7.60 15.72
CA GLU A 44 0.66 8.82 15.57
C GLU A 44 1.30 9.78 14.57
N ALA A 45 2.62 10.02 14.66
CA ALA A 45 3.34 10.83 13.69
C ALA A 45 3.37 10.19 12.30
N ALA A 46 3.42 8.85 12.21
CA ALA A 46 3.31 8.16 10.93
C ALA A 46 1.94 8.37 10.29
N MET A 47 0.85 8.27 11.05
CA MET A 47 -0.51 8.53 10.56
C MET A 47 -0.70 9.99 10.17
N LYS A 48 -0.17 10.91 11.00
CA LYS A 48 -0.16 12.34 10.66
C LYS A 48 0.55 12.62 9.34
N PHE A 49 1.70 11.99 9.12
CA PHE A 49 2.41 12.11 7.83
C PHE A 49 1.53 11.70 6.64
N VAL A 50 0.81 10.57 6.75
CA VAL A 50 -0.11 10.12 5.70
C VAL A 50 -1.22 11.14 5.48
N LEU A 51 -1.81 11.70 6.54
CA LEU A 51 -2.85 12.73 6.44
C LEU A 51 -2.33 14.02 5.79
N ASP A 52 -1.12 14.45 6.14
CA ASP A 52 -0.47 15.62 5.53
C ASP A 52 -0.27 15.42 4.02
N VAL A 53 0.14 14.22 3.59
CA VAL A 53 0.28 13.88 2.17
C VAL A 53 -1.08 13.85 1.47
N MET A 54 -2.12 13.26 2.09
CA MET A 54 -3.46 13.22 1.51
C MET A 54 -4.07 14.62 1.38
N THR A 55 -3.89 15.47 2.37
CA THR A 55 -4.34 16.87 2.34
C THR A 55 -3.64 17.65 1.22
N SER A 56 -2.35 17.42 1.02
CA SER A 56 -1.55 18.18 0.05
C SER A 56 -1.70 17.67 -1.39
N TYR A 57 -1.85 16.37 -1.59
CA TYR A 57 -1.75 15.76 -2.93
C TYR A 57 -2.89 14.80 -3.28
N GLY A 58 -3.78 14.47 -2.34
CA GLY A 58 -4.81 13.46 -2.56
C GLY A 58 -5.75 13.79 -3.73
N ILE A 59 -6.06 15.05 -3.92
CA ILE A 59 -6.91 15.52 -5.04
C ILE A 59 -6.32 15.16 -6.41
N ASN A 60 -4.99 15.14 -6.54
CA ASN A 60 -4.31 14.88 -7.80
C ASN A 60 -4.45 13.44 -8.28
N ALA A 61 -4.78 12.52 -7.38
CA ALA A 61 -4.88 11.10 -7.67
C ALA A 61 -6.30 10.63 -8.04
N CYS A 62 -7.20 11.55 -8.34
CA CYS A 62 -8.59 11.27 -8.72
C CYS A 62 -9.34 10.45 -7.67
N PRO A 63 -9.69 11.03 -6.52
CA PRO A 63 -10.45 10.33 -5.47
C PRO A 63 -11.87 9.91 -5.96
N PRO A 64 -12.50 8.92 -5.30
CA PRO A 64 -12.06 8.27 -4.05
C PRO A 64 -10.85 7.36 -4.24
N LEU A 65 -9.95 7.34 -3.26
CA LEU A 65 -8.65 6.69 -3.36
C LEU A 65 -8.61 5.35 -2.62
N LEU A 66 -7.88 4.37 -3.16
CA LEU A 66 -7.30 3.34 -2.32
C LEU A 66 -5.95 3.85 -1.82
N VAL A 67 -5.76 3.88 -0.50
CA VAL A 67 -4.54 4.35 0.14
C VAL A 67 -3.77 3.15 0.68
N GLY A 68 -2.55 2.96 0.18
CA GLY A 68 -1.62 1.95 0.67
C GLY A 68 -0.54 2.58 1.53
N VAL A 69 -0.42 2.10 2.76
CA VAL A 69 0.60 2.54 3.73
C VAL A 69 1.55 1.41 4.00
N GLY A 70 2.83 1.71 3.99
CA GLY A 70 3.90 0.78 4.37
C GLY A 70 4.64 1.29 5.60
N ILE A 71 4.93 0.40 6.55
CA ILE A 71 5.67 0.71 7.78
C ILE A 71 6.78 -0.30 7.96
N GLY A 72 8.03 0.17 8.08
CA GLY A 72 9.20 -0.70 8.19
C GLY A 72 10.43 -0.03 8.78
N SER A 73 11.57 -0.73 8.69
CA SER A 73 12.87 -0.24 9.19
C SER A 73 13.57 0.72 8.24
N SER A 74 13.28 0.66 6.94
CA SER A 74 13.91 1.50 5.93
C SER A 74 12.87 2.08 4.99
N ILE A 75 13.20 3.17 4.35
CA ILE A 75 12.27 3.89 3.49
C ILE A 75 11.92 3.10 2.21
N ASP A 76 12.87 2.36 1.67
CA ASP A 76 12.67 1.49 0.52
C ASP A 76 11.73 0.33 0.86
N ALA A 77 11.92 -0.33 2.03
CA ALA A 77 11.02 -1.37 2.51
C ALA A 77 9.61 -0.83 2.77
N ALA A 78 9.48 0.34 3.41
CA ALA A 78 8.20 0.97 3.63
C ALA A 78 7.51 1.33 2.30
N SER A 79 8.25 1.86 1.33
CA SER A 79 7.74 2.18 -0.01
C SER A 79 7.27 0.95 -0.76
N TYR A 80 8.02 -0.15 -0.69
CA TYR A 80 7.60 -1.41 -1.28
C TYR A 80 6.32 -1.95 -0.62
N MET A 81 6.26 -1.96 0.71
CA MET A 81 5.06 -2.41 1.45
C MET A 81 3.83 -1.55 1.17
N SER A 82 3.98 -0.24 0.97
CA SER A 82 2.86 0.60 0.58
C SER A 82 2.29 0.24 -0.79
N LYS A 83 3.12 -0.24 -1.73
CA LYS A 83 2.65 -0.81 -3.00
C LYS A 83 1.98 -2.16 -2.82
N LEU A 84 2.52 -3.04 -1.97
CA LEU A 84 1.87 -4.32 -1.64
C LEU A 84 0.48 -4.10 -1.01
N ALA A 85 0.35 -3.09 -0.14
CA ALA A 85 -0.93 -2.72 0.44
C ALA A 85 -1.99 -2.39 -0.62
N LEU A 86 -1.61 -1.78 -1.76
CA LEU A 86 -2.51 -1.53 -2.88
C LEU A 86 -2.91 -2.81 -3.64
N MET A 87 -2.18 -3.92 -3.46
CA MET A 87 -2.54 -5.20 -4.09
C MET A 87 -3.61 -5.96 -3.32
N ARG A 88 -3.89 -5.59 -2.09
CA ARG A 88 -4.97 -6.19 -1.29
C ARG A 88 -6.34 -5.81 -1.86
N PRO A 89 -7.39 -6.63 -1.64
CA PRO A 89 -8.77 -6.25 -1.95
C PRO A 89 -9.15 -4.93 -1.26
N VAL A 90 -9.93 -4.11 -1.94
CA VAL A 90 -10.35 -2.78 -1.46
C VAL A 90 -11.11 -2.87 -0.13
N ASP A 91 -11.90 -3.92 0.04
CA ASP A 91 -12.72 -4.21 1.21
C ASP A 91 -12.03 -5.09 2.26
N SER A 92 -10.74 -5.39 2.07
CA SER A 92 -9.98 -6.18 3.05
C SER A 92 -9.60 -5.36 4.28
N ARG A 93 -9.30 -6.08 5.37
CA ARG A 93 -8.68 -5.53 6.58
C ARG A 93 -7.47 -6.37 6.95
N ALA A 94 -6.53 -5.76 7.65
CA ALA A 94 -5.38 -6.48 8.18
C ALA A 94 -5.81 -7.59 9.14
N THR A 95 -5.09 -8.72 9.13
CA THR A 95 -5.36 -9.83 10.05
C THR A 95 -5.02 -9.50 11.50
N ASN A 96 -4.07 -8.59 11.71
CA ASN A 96 -3.76 -8.08 13.05
C ASN A 96 -4.82 -7.04 13.46
N PRO A 97 -5.56 -7.26 14.55
CA PRO A 97 -6.66 -6.38 14.94
C PRO A 97 -6.23 -4.94 15.27
N LYS A 98 -5.00 -4.75 15.74
CA LYS A 98 -4.46 -3.40 15.99
C LYS A 98 -4.22 -2.64 14.70
N VAL A 99 -3.71 -3.33 13.68
CA VAL A 99 -3.49 -2.74 12.35
C VAL A 99 -4.82 -2.49 11.66
N ALA A 100 -5.78 -3.44 11.73
CA ALA A 100 -7.12 -3.26 11.20
C ALA A 100 -7.83 -2.03 11.79
N ARG A 101 -7.70 -1.81 13.09
CA ARG A 101 -8.24 -0.62 13.74
C ARG A 101 -7.57 0.65 13.22
N LEU A 102 -6.25 0.62 13.02
CA LEU A 102 -5.51 1.74 12.48
C LEU A 102 -5.91 2.07 11.04
N GLU A 103 -6.23 1.04 10.22
CA GLU A 103 -6.78 1.22 8.86
C GLU A 103 -8.14 1.95 8.91
N GLU A 104 -9.02 1.56 9.83
CA GLU A 104 -10.33 2.20 10.01
C GLU A 104 -10.20 3.65 10.46
N ASP A 105 -9.40 3.91 11.48
CA ASP A 105 -9.21 5.24 12.05
C ASP A 105 -8.59 6.19 11.01
N LEU A 106 -7.60 5.70 10.25
CA LEU A 106 -6.96 6.47 9.19
C LEU A 106 -7.92 6.72 8.02
N GLN A 107 -8.74 5.74 7.65
CA GLN A 107 -9.77 5.89 6.64
C GLN A 107 -10.77 6.99 7.02
N ALA A 108 -11.28 6.94 8.25
CA ALA A 108 -12.21 7.94 8.76
C ALA A 108 -11.57 9.35 8.77
N ALA A 109 -10.30 9.44 9.17
CA ALA A 109 -9.57 10.70 9.19
C ALA A 109 -9.35 11.27 7.77
N ILE A 110 -8.99 10.44 6.79
CA ILE A 110 -8.84 10.89 5.38
C ILE A 110 -10.20 11.29 4.80
N ASP A 111 -11.25 10.55 5.07
CA ASP A 111 -12.60 10.90 4.61
C ASP A 111 -13.07 12.26 5.19
N SER A 112 -12.66 12.57 6.43
CA SER A 112 -12.98 13.87 7.06
C SER A 112 -12.29 15.08 6.42
N ILE A 113 -11.25 14.88 5.60
CA ILE A 113 -10.63 15.95 4.80
C ILE A 113 -11.66 16.49 3.79
N GLY A 114 -12.61 15.67 3.35
CA GLY A 114 -13.69 16.10 2.49
C GLY A 114 -13.29 16.30 1.03
N LEU A 115 -12.27 15.60 0.53
CA LEU A 115 -11.89 15.66 -0.90
C LEU A 115 -13.06 15.30 -1.81
N GLY A 116 -13.77 14.23 -1.46
CA GLY A 116 -14.90 13.73 -2.22
C GLY A 116 -14.54 13.20 -3.62
N PRO A 117 -15.53 12.65 -4.35
CA PRO A 117 -15.31 12.16 -5.71
C PRO A 117 -14.73 13.25 -6.62
N GLN A 118 -13.62 12.92 -7.30
CA GLN A 118 -12.88 13.82 -8.19
C GLN A 118 -12.41 15.15 -7.56
N GLY A 119 -12.39 15.22 -6.22
CA GLY A 119 -12.01 16.44 -5.51
C GLY A 119 -13.10 17.53 -5.48
N LEU A 120 -14.34 17.16 -5.78
CA LEU A 120 -15.48 18.10 -5.80
C LEU A 120 -16.16 18.26 -4.44
N GLY A 121 -15.56 17.73 -3.40
CA GLY A 121 -16.12 17.74 -2.05
C GLY A 121 -17.02 16.53 -1.77
N GLY A 122 -17.24 16.27 -0.50
CA GLY A 122 -18.10 15.18 -0.03
C GLY A 122 -17.43 14.28 1.02
N THR A 123 -18.20 13.33 1.53
CA THR A 123 -17.83 12.51 2.68
C THR A 123 -17.01 11.25 2.33
N ARG A 124 -16.82 10.97 1.06
CA ARG A 124 -16.09 9.78 0.58
C ARG A 124 -14.87 10.17 -0.23
N SER A 125 -13.76 10.32 0.44
CA SER A 125 -12.44 10.60 -0.17
C SER A 125 -11.67 9.31 -0.48
N THR A 126 -12.03 8.19 0.18
CA THR A 126 -11.36 6.90 0.02
C THR A 126 -12.31 5.77 -0.35
N MET A 127 -11.80 4.78 -1.08
CA MET A 127 -12.40 3.46 -1.26
C MET A 127 -11.99 2.53 -0.12
N GLY A 128 -10.81 2.73 0.42
CA GLY A 128 -10.24 1.96 1.51
C GLY A 128 -8.82 2.42 1.86
N VAL A 129 -8.37 1.97 3.02
CA VAL A 129 -6.99 2.16 3.50
C VAL A 129 -6.45 0.80 3.90
N ASN A 130 -5.32 0.42 3.34
CA ASN A 130 -4.62 -0.82 3.65
C ASN A 130 -3.22 -0.50 4.20
N ILE A 131 -2.82 -1.18 5.27
CA ILE A 131 -1.50 -1.01 5.90
C ILE A 131 -0.75 -2.34 5.86
N GLU A 132 0.42 -2.33 5.25
CA GLU A 132 1.39 -3.43 5.35
C GLU A 132 2.54 -3.00 6.26
N ASN A 133 2.93 -3.88 7.16
CA ASN A 133 4.00 -3.59 8.10
C ASN A 133 4.93 -4.78 8.30
N SER A 134 6.19 -4.50 8.57
CA SER A 134 7.18 -5.50 8.96
C SER A 134 7.74 -5.21 10.35
N ALA A 135 8.49 -6.18 10.89
CA ALA A 135 9.33 -5.91 12.05
C ALA A 135 10.28 -4.75 11.72
N ARG A 136 10.53 -3.89 12.70
CA ARG A 136 11.40 -2.73 12.56
C ARG A 136 12.50 -2.70 13.61
N HIS A 137 13.59 -2.05 13.28
CA HIS A 137 14.63 -1.79 14.26
C HIS A 137 14.13 -0.81 15.32
N PRO A 138 14.49 -0.99 16.60
CA PRO A 138 14.02 -0.09 17.68
C PRO A 138 14.37 1.40 17.48
N SER A 139 15.42 1.70 16.71
CA SER A 139 15.93 3.07 16.52
C SER A 139 15.28 3.82 15.36
N VAL A 140 14.29 3.21 14.64
CA VAL A 140 13.77 3.82 13.40
C VAL A 140 12.32 3.43 13.17
N LEU A 141 11.57 4.35 12.58
CA LEU A 141 10.21 4.12 12.08
C LEU A 141 10.10 4.76 10.70
N SER A 142 10.16 3.96 9.65
CA SER A 142 9.93 4.44 8.29
C SER A 142 8.48 4.20 7.89
N VAL A 143 7.86 5.23 7.32
CA VAL A 143 6.50 5.20 6.78
C VAL A 143 6.51 5.67 5.34
N ALA A 144 5.74 5.02 4.50
CA ALA A 144 5.50 5.44 3.13
C ALA A 144 4.03 5.30 2.77
N VAL A 145 3.57 6.12 1.84
CA VAL A 145 2.22 6.10 1.32
C VAL A 145 2.25 6.08 -0.21
N ASN A 146 1.38 5.30 -0.80
CA ASN A 146 1.07 5.29 -2.22
C ASN A 146 -0.44 5.24 -2.41
N THR A 147 -0.93 5.66 -3.58
CA THR A 147 -2.37 5.70 -3.83
C THR A 147 -2.73 5.02 -5.14
N GLY A 148 -3.93 4.45 -5.19
CA GLY A 148 -4.65 4.09 -6.39
C GLY A 148 -5.84 5.02 -6.56
N CYS A 149 -6.11 5.47 -7.77
CA CYS A 149 -7.31 6.25 -8.08
C CYS A 149 -8.57 5.38 -8.04
N TRP A 150 -9.72 6.00 -8.18
CA TRP A 150 -11.03 5.33 -8.17
C TRP A 150 -11.13 4.14 -9.14
N SER A 151 -10.42 4.16 -10.27
CA SER A 151 -10.44 3.07 -11.24
C SER A 151 -9.58 1.86 -10.87
N HIS A 152 -8.68 2.00 -9.90
CA HIS A 152 -7.82 0.99 -9.26
C HIS A 152 -7.59 -0.29 -10.08
N ARG A 153 -6.76 -0.22 -11.10
CA ARG A 153 -6.46 -1.33 -12.01
C ARG A 153 -5.27 -2.14 -11.49
N ARG A 154 -5.54 -3.37 -11.12
CA ARG A 154 -4.53 -4.32 -10.65
C ARG A 154 -4.83 -5.72 -11.11
N GLY A 155 -3.80 -6.56 -11.22
CA GLY A 155 -3.95 -7.97 -11.53
C GLY A 155 -2.88 -8.81 -10.85
N THR A 156 -3.19 -10.08 -10.61
CA THR A 156 -2.24 -11.06 -10.10
C THR A 156 -2.34 -12.31 -10.94
N ILE A 157 -1.18 -12.76 -11.44
CA ILE A 157 -1.01 -14.00 -12.19
C ILE A 157 -0.08 -14.89 -11.38
N ARG A 158 -0.41 -16.16 -11.22
CA ARG A 158 0.45 -17.18 -10.63
C ARG A 158 0.95 -18.09 -11.71
N PHE A 159 2.24 -18.39 -11.68
CA PHE A 159 2.89 -19.37 -12.56
C PHE A 159 3.40 -20.53 -11.71
N ASP A 160 3.18 -21.75 -12.19
CA ASP A 160 3.82 -22.94 -11.66
C ASP A 160 5.25 -23.12 -12.23
N ARG A 161 5.91 -24.22 -11.88
CA ARG A 161 7.28 -24.50 -12.34
C ARG A 161 7.40 -24.77 -13.85
N ASP A 162 6.31 -25.22 -14.45
CA ASP A 162 6.21 -25.50 -15.88
C ASP A 162 5.73 -24.29 -16.68
N LEU A 163 5.62 -23.12 -16.03
CA LEU A 163 5.12 -21.86 -16.57
C LEU A 163 3.65 -21.90 -16.99
N ASN A 164 2.88 -22.90 -16.55
CA ASN A 164 1.42 -22.78 -16.65
C ASN A 164 0.96 -21.64 -15.73
N TYR A 165 -0.05 -20.90 -16.16
CA TYR A 165 -0.50 -19.74 -15.41
C TYR A 165 -1.95 -19.86 -14.95
N GLU A 166 -2.24 -19.21 -13.83
CA GLU A 166 -3.59 -18.99 -13.30
C GLU A 166 -3.80 -17.50 -13.05
N LEU A 167 -4.90 -16.95 -13.58
CA LEU A 167 -5.35 -15.60 -13.22
C LEU A 167 -6.00 -15.65 -11.85
N ILE A 168 -5.31 -15.12 -10.83
CA ILE A 168 -5.84 -15.06 -9.46
C ILE A 168 -6.93 -13.99 -9.36
N THR A 169 -6.72 -12.86 -10.02
CA THR A 169 -7.75 -11.83 -10.24
C THR A 169 -8.24 -11.94 -11.69
N HIS A 170 -9.46 -11.47 -11.96
CA HIS A 170 -10.05 -11.53 -13.32
C HIS A 170 -10.27 -12.97 -13.83
N LYS A 171 -10.71 -13.87 -12.95
CA LYS A 171 -11.00 -15.25 -13.31
C LYS A 171 -12.05 -15.31 -14.41
N GLY A 172 -11.81 -16.18 -15.40
CA GLY A 172 -12.72 -16.37 -16.55
C GLY A 172 -12.48 -15.39 -17.72
N VAL A 173 -11.47 -14.55 -17.66
CA VAL A 173 -11.01 -13.78 -18.83
C VAL A 173 -10.07 -14.67 -19.65
N GLU A 174 -10.35 -14.83 -20.94
CA GLU A 174 -9.45 -15.43 -21.91
C GLU A 174 -8.46 -14.38 -22.40
N LEU A 175 -7.18 -14.74 -22.43
CA LEU A 175 -6.08 -13.88 -22.90
C LEU A 175 -5.73 -14.16 -24.34
#